data_f58ba7878bbaa49d99282804fc6a4c29
#
_entry.id   f58ba7878bbaa49d99282804fc6a4c29
#
_cell.length_a   1.000
_cell.length_b   1.000
_cell.length_c   1.000
_cell.angle_alpha   90.00
_cell.angle_beta   90.00
_cell.angle_gamma   90.00
#
_symmetry.space_group_name_H-M   'P 1'
#
loop_
_entity.id
_entity.type
_entity.pdbx_description
1 polymer ?
#
loop_
_entity_poly.entity_id
_entity_poly.type
_entity_poly.pdbx_seq_one_letter_code
_entity_poly.pdbx_strand_id
1 'polypeptide(L)'
;MTDRIIITNGSVVTMNDTDDVLFGGAVVLEGDRIVDVGETAEVLARHPAEGARVIDATGKAVLPGLVDLHYHTALGKGWSDHLPLWEYLETCWYPIIRALDYEAAYWAALASYSESIKCGVTTVNDMYRQLAALADAAEEIGIRAILSNDVADAQHNLDTLEDNKEAFQAKHGAADGRIEIYIGIEWLPLASEELLRDARLLADELGTGIHIHLNESLTEVENSKQRFGRRPTEVAYDAGILGRNCIAAHCVWLSDTEIALMRETGTQISHNPSSNAKLGNGIARLPEMLGAGLNVGLGHDAAECN
;
A
#
# COMPACT_ATOMS: atom_id res chain seq x y z
N MET A 1 30.84 15.38 5.19
CA MET A 1 30.20 15.45 6.53
C MET A 1 29.30 14.23 6.58
N THR A 2 29.46 13.38 7.58
CA THR A 2 28.55 12.23 7.77
C THR A 2 27.15 12.80 8.00
N ASP A 3 26.18 12.36 7.21
CA ASP A 3 24.77 12.78 7.33
C ASP A 3 24.14 12.04 8.52
N ARG A 4 24.68 12.34 9.73
CA ARG A 4 24.25 11.73 10.98
C ARG A 4 23.21 12.61 11.64
N ILE A 5 22.07 12.00 11.99
CA ILE A 5 21.01 12.62 12.77
C ILE A 5 20.86 11.85 14.09
N ILE A 6 20.80 12.56 15.21
CA ILE A 6 20.52 11.96 16.51
C ILE A 6 19.24 12.60 17.06
N ILE A 7 18.21 11.78 17.28
CA ILE A 7 16.97 12.21 17.92
C ILE A 7 17.10 11.83 19.39
N THR A 8 16.90 12.76 20.34
CA THR A 8 17.15 12.56 21.76
C THR A 8 15.93 12.84 22.61
N ASN A 9 15.89 12.30 23.83
CA ASN A 9 14.90 12.61 24.89
C ASN A 9 13.44 12.29 24.51
N GLY A 10 13.18 11.51 23.47
CA GLY A 10 11.83 11.16 23.04
C GLY A 10 11.26 9.95 23.75
N SER A 11 9.94 9.75 23.67
CA SER A 11 9.32 8.45 23.90
C SER A 11 9.45 7.64 22.61
N VAL A 12 10.47 6.78 22.51
CA VAL A 12 10.73 5.98 21.31
C VAL A 12 9.87 4.72 21.35
N VAL A 13 8.93 4.64 20.40
CA VAL A 13 8.09 3.46 20.19
C VAL A 13 8.77 2.63 19.10
N THR A 14 9.37 1.52 19.47
CA THR A 14 10.28 0.79 18.59
C THR A 14 9.56 -0.03 17.53
N MET A 15 8.32 -0.43 17.76
CA MET A 15 7.54 -1.36 16.93
C MET A 15 8.30 -2.67 16.66
N ASN A 16 9.12 -3.11 17.60
CA ASN A 16 9.80 -4.41 17.56
C ASN A 16 8.88 -5.53 18.07
N ASP A 17 9.34 -6.77 18.00
CA ASP A 17 8.56 -7.98 18.37
C ASP A 17 8.10 -7.99 19.85
N THR A 18 8.68 -7.13 20.71
CA THR A 18 8.34 -7.01 22.14
C THR A 18 7.58 -5.73 22.45
N ASP A 19 7.23 -4.91 21.46
CA ASP A 19 6.50 -3.64 21.59
C ASP A 19 7.16 -2.67 22.62
N ASP A 20 8.49 -2.62 22.62
CA ASP A 20 9.24 -1.82 23.57
C ASP A 20 9.00 -0.32 23.36
N VAL A 21 8.80 0.39 24.47
CA VAL A 21 8.73 1.85 24.52
C VAL A 21 9.82 2.38 25.44
N LEU A 22 10.75 3.16 24.90
CA LEU A 22 11.86 3.76 25.63
C LEU A 22 11.51 5.22 25.99
N PHE A 23 11.23 5.51 27.25
CA PHE A 23 11.02 6.87 27.74
C PHE A 23 12.36 7.59 27.92
N GLY A 24 12.50 8.79 27.35
CA GLY A 24 13.78 9.50 27.33
C GLY A 24 14.82 8.83 26.41
N GLY A 25 14.34 8.08 25.41
CA GLY A 25 15.15 7.36 24.47
C GLY A 25 15.75 8.24 23.35
N ALA A 26 16.69 7.67 22.63
CA ALA A 26 17.31 8.27 21.45
C ALA A 26 17.38 7.28 20.28
N VAL A 27 17.42 7.85 19.08
CA VAL A 27 17.59 7.14 17.80
C VAL A 27 18.73 7.79 17.04
N VAL A 28 19.66 7.01 16.52
CA VAL A 28 20.74 7.48 15.65
C VAL A 28 20.50 7.01 14.23
N LEU A 29 20.54 7.95 13.29
CA LEU A 29 20.43 7.72 11.86
C LEU A 29 21.77 8.07 11.21
N GLU A 30 22.26 7.21 10.31
CA GLU A 30 23.39 7.47 9.43
C GLU A 30 22.96 7.19 7.99
N GLY A 31 22.84 8.24 7.19
CA GLY A 31 22.25 8.15 5.86
C GLY A 31 20.79 7.64 5.93
N ASP A 32 20.55 6.50 5.32
CA ASP A 32 19.23 5.84 5.22
C ASP A 32 18.99 4.76 6.29
N ARG A 33 19.87 4.63 7.28
CA ARG A 33 19.83 3.55 8.28
C ARG A 33 19.67 4.06 9.71
N ILE A 34 18.85 3.34 10.48
CA ILE A 34 18.85 3.41 11.94
C ILE A 34 20.03 2.55 12.42
N VAL A 35 21.01 3.16 13.08
CA VAL A 35 22.24 2.47 13.51
C VAL A 35 22.27 2.19 15.01
N ASP A 36 21.52 2.95 15.82
CA ASP A 36 21.40 2.70 17.27
C ASP A 36 20.07 3.22 17.82
N VAL A 37 19.54 2.53 18.81
CA VAL A 37 18.34 2.91 19.58
C VAL A 37 18.60 2.54 21.05
N GLY A 38 18.28 3.43 21.99
CA GLY A 38 18.45 3.16 23.40
C GLY A 38 18.19 4.38 24.29
N GLU A 39 18.57 4.31 25.56
CA GLU A 39 18.53 5.44 26.48
C GLU A 39 19.43 6.58 25.99
N THR A 40 18.95 7.84 26.06
CA THR A 40 19.68 8.99 25.50
C THR A 40 21.11 9.11 26.01
N ALA A 41 21.35 8.93 27.31
CA ALA A 41 22.68 9.06 27.89
C ALA A 41 23.67 7.98 27.35
N GLU A 42 23.17 6.75 27.20
CA GLU A 42 23.96 5.62 26.69
C GLU A 42 24.25 5.77 25.20
N VAL A 43 23.25 6.17 24.43
CA VAL A 43 23.38 6.42 22.99
C VAL A 43 24.39 7.54 22.73
N LEU A 44 24.31 8.67 23.46
CA LEU A 44 25.26 9.76 23.30
C LEU A 44 26.68 9.41 23.75
N ALA A 45 26.86 8.45 24.66
CA ALA A 45 28.18 7.93 25.03
C ALA A 45 28.82 7.11 23.90
N ARG A 46 28.01 6.38 23.11
CA ARG A 46 28.46 5.61 21.94
C ARG A 46 28.57 6.46 20.67
N HIS A 47 27.66 7.42 20.53
CA HIS A 47 27.54 8.31 19.36
C HIS A 47 27.57 9.77 19.82
N PRO A 48 28.73 10.38 20.03
CA PRO A 48 28.83 11.77 20.44
C PRO A 48 28.13 12.71 19.45
N ALA A 49 27.46 13.74 19.97
CA ALA A 49 26.67 14.71 19.20
C ALA A 49 27.52 15.59 18.27
N GLU A 50 28.86 15.59 18.45
CA GLU A 50 29.77 16.38 17.63
C GLU A 50 29.70 15.99 16.16
N GLY A 51 29.44 16.96 15.30
CA GLY A 51 29.29 16.77 13.85
C GLY A 51 27.96 16.15 13.40
N ALA A 52 27.03 15.87 14.32
CA ALA A 52 25.69 15.37 14.01
C ALA A 52 24.65 16.49 14.07
N ARG A 53 23.56 16.33 13.32
CA ARG A 53 22.32 17.11 13.52
C ARG A 53 21.56 16.49 14.69
N VAL A 54 21.42 17.25 15.79
CA VAL A 54 20.64 16.78 16.95
C VAL A 54 19.23 17.35 16.92
N ILE A 55 18.24 16.49 17.17
CA ILE A 55 16.83 16.84 17.30
C ILE A 55 16.39 16.48 18.72
N ASP A 56 16.02 17.47 19.51
CA ASP A 56 15.42 17.24 20.84
C ASP A 56 13.94 16.90 20.70
N ALA A 57 13.58 15.68 21.07
CA ALA A 57 12.22 15.16 21.06
C ALA A 57 11.56 15.14 22.45
N THR A 58 12.02 15.99 23.38
CA THR A 58 11.40 16.12 24.71
C THR A 58 9.89 16.34 24.58
N GLY A 59 9.10 15.49 25.23
CA GLY A 59 7.63 15.54 25.19
C GLY A 59 7.00 15.07 23.87
N LYS A 60 7.78 14.42 22.99
CA LYS A 60 7.31 13.89 21.71
C LYS A 60 7.47 12.37 21.67
N ALA A 61 6.63 11.71 20.86
CA ALA A 61 6.85 10.34 20.46
C ALA A 61 7.77 10.30 19.21
N VAL A 62 8.65 9.31 19.18
CA VAL A 62 9.49 8.98 18.02
C VAL A 62 9.08 7.60 17.54
N LEU A 63 8.58 7.51 16.33
CA LEU A 63 8.07 6.27 15.71
C LEU A 63 8.74 6.02 14.39
N PRO A 64 8.77 4.76 13.91
CA PRO A 64 9.00 4.49 12.49
C PRO A 64 7.99 5.26 11.63
N GLY A 65 8.39 5.63 10.41
CA GLY A 65 7.45 6.24 9.46
C GLY A 65 6.26 5.33 9.21
N LEU A 66 5.08 5.90 9.08
CA LEU A 66 3.87 5.16 8.77
C LEU A 66 3.96 4.56 7.36
N VAL A 67 3.36 3.39 7.18
CA VAL A 67 3.25 2.70 5.89
C VAL A 67 1.77 2.65 5.50
N ASP A 68 1.44 3.21 4.35
CA ASP A 68 0.11 3.14 3.76
C ASP A 68 0.06 1.96 2.79
N LEU A 69 -0.67 0.90 3.15
CA LEU A 69 -0.65 -0.36 2.43
C LEU A 69 -1.58 -0.39 1.21
N HIS A 70 -2.41 0.62 1.02
CA HIS A 70 -3.28 0.74 -0.14
C HIS A 70 -3.63 2.19 -0.37
N TYR A 71 -3.22 2.68 -1.50
CA TYR A 71 -3.25 4.07 -1.89
C TYR A 71 -3.70 4.19 -3.35
N HIS A 72 -4.41 5.26 -3.66
CA HIS A 72 -4.61 5.73 -5.02
C HIS A 72 -4.29 7.22 -5.09
N THR A 73 -3.41 7.57 -6.00
CA THR A 73 -3.03 8.97 -6.24
C THR A 73 -4.26 9.85 -6.48
N ALA A 74 -4.35 10.96 -5.76
CA ALA A 74 -5.57 11.74 -5.61
C ALA A 74 -5.86 12.67 -6.78
N LEU A 75 -6.99 12.48 -7.47
CA LEU A 75 -7.50 13.42 -8.47
C LEU A 75 -8.95 13.86 -8.26
N GLY A 76 -9.77 13.07 -7.60
CA GLY A 76 -11.21 13.27 -7.52
C GLY A 76 -11.75 13.76 -6.18
N LYS A 77 -10.91 14.37 -5.33
CA LYS A 77 -11.30 14.79 -3.97
C LYS A 77 -12.59 15.63 -3.96
N GLY A 78 -13.60 15.14 -3.26
CA GLY A 78 -14.89 15.81 -3.10
C GLY A 78 -15.91 15.58 -4.23
N TRP A 79 -15.64 14.75 -5.22
CA TRP A 79 -16.54 14.55 -6.37
C TRP A 79 -17.65 13.54 -6.12
N SER A 80 -17.49 12.62 -5.18
CA SER A 80 -18.34 11.45 -5.05
C SER A 80 -18.81 11.17 -3.62
N ASP A 81 -18.95 12.20 -2.78
CA ASP A 81 -19.22 12.03 -1.35
C ASP A 81 -20.52 11.31 -1.00
N HIS A 82 -21.40 11.08 -1.97
CA HIS A 82 -22.74 10.49 -1.78
C HIS A 82 -22.99 9.21 -2.58
N LEU A 83 -21.98 8.72 -3.34
CA LEU A 83 -22.16 7.57 -4.22
C LEU A 83 -21.68 6.28 -3.55
N PRO A 84 -22.43 5.17 -3.69
CA PRO A 84 -21.94 3.85 -3.33
C PRO A 84 -20.88 3.38 -4.35
N LEU A 85 -20.07 2.38 -3.97
CA LEU A 85 -18.90 1.92 -4.71
C LEU A 85 -19.11 1.81 -6.23
N TRP A 86 -20.08 1.04 -6.69
CA TRP A 86 -20.26 0.77 -8.13
C TRP A 86 -20.62 2.02 -8.95
N GLU A 87 -21.52 2.86 -8.44
CA GLU A 87 -21.87 4.14 -9.09
C GLU A 87 -20.67 5.09 -9.10
N TYR A 88 -19.91 5.13 -8.02
CA TYR A 88 -18.68 5.90 -7.94
C TYR A 88 -17.66 5.46 -8.97
N LEU A 89 -17.37 4.16 -9.05
CA LEU A 89 -16.40 3.62 -10.01
C LEU A 89 -16.77 3.96 -11.45
N GLU A 90 -18.03 3.75 -11.84
CA GLU A 90 -18.47 3.96 -13.23
C GLU A 90 -18.62 5.42 -13.61
N THR A 91 -19.05 6.28 -12.69
CA THR A 91 -19.40 7.68 -13.00
C THR A 91 -18.27 8.67 -12.72
N CYS A 92 -17.37 8.34 -11.80
CA CYS A 92 -16.25 9.21 -11.39
C CYS A 92 -14.89 8.57 -11.67
N TRP A 93 -14.60 7.44 -11.04
CA TRP A 93 -13.26 6.85 -11.02
C TRP A 93 -12.74 6.44 -12.40
N TYR A 94 -13.42 5.51 -13.08
CA TYR A 94 -12.96 5.03 -14.39
C TYR A 94 -12.90 6.10 -15.47
N PRO A 95 -13.84 7.06 -15.57
CA PRO A 95 -13.67 8.19 -16.48
C PRO A 95 -12.44 9.03 -16.22
N ILE A 96 -12.10 9.30 -14.95
CA ILE A 96 -10.91 10.08 -14.56
C ILE A 96 -9.64 9.32 -14.95
N ILE A 97 -9.48 8.09 -14.49
CA ILE A 97 -8.23 7.34 -14.70
C ILE A 97 -8.00 6.97 -16.18
N ARG A 98 -9.07 6.81 -16.98
CA ARG A 98 -8.96 6.60 -18.42
C ARG A 98 -8.50 7.85 -19.18
N ALA A 99 -8.78 9.03 -18.65
CA ALA A 99 -8.35 10.30 -19.23
C ALA A 99 -6.95 10.76 -18.76
N LEU A 100 -6.36 10.03 -17.82
CA LEU A 100 -5.11 10.41 -17.17
C LEU A 100 -3.93 10.32 -18.14
N ASP A 101 -3.20 11.41 -18.29
CA ASP A 101 -1.91 11.46 -18.96
C ASP A 101 -0.75 11.54 -17.94
N TYR A 102 0.47 11.48 -18.45
CA TYR A 102 1.67 11.53 -17.63
C TYR A 102 1.74 12.80 -16.76
N GLU A 103 1.45 13.97 -17.34
CA GLU A 103 1.58 15.25 -16.64
C GLU A 103 0.57 15.36 -15.49
N ALA A 104 -0.68 14.99 -15.72
CA ALA A 104 -1.71 14.97 -14.70
C ALA A 104 -1.39 13.97 -13.58
N ALA A 105 -0.92 12.76 -13.92
CA ALA A 105 -0.51 11.75 -12.95
C ALA A 105 0.67 12.22 -12.09
N TYR A 106 1.70 12.83 -12.70
CA TYR A 106 2.86 13.36 -12.01
C TYR A 106 2.49 14.42 -10.97
N TRP A 107 1.71 15.43 -11.36
CA TRP A 107 1.31 16.49 -10.43
C TRP A 107 0.36 16.01 -9.33
N ALA A 108 -0.54 15.08 -9.66
CA ALA A 108 -1.41 14.45 -8.69
C ALA A 108 -0.61 13.64 -7.67
N ALA A 109 0.34 12.82 -8.12
CA ALA A 109 1.21 12.03 -7.25
C ALA A 109 2.08 12.93 -6.36
N LEU A 110 2.69 13.98 -6.93
CA LEU A 110 3.51 14.90 -6.17
C LEU A 110 2.72 15.60 -5.05
N ALA A 111 1.49 16.03 -5.34
CA ALA A 111 0.58 16.61 -4.34
C ALA A 111 0.20 15.60 -3.25
N SER A 112 -0.23 14.41 -3.66
CA SER A 112 -0.67 13.33 -2.76
C SER A 112 0.45 12.86 -1.85
N TYR A 113 1.63 12.59 -2.39
CA TYR A 113 2.80 12.15 -1.62
C TYR A 113 3.31 13.25 -0.67
N SER A 114 3.17 14.54 -1.07
CA SER A 114 3.46 15.67 -0.17
C SER A 114 2.54 15.69 1.05
N GLU A 115 1.26 15.41 0.88
CA GLU A 115 0.30 15.28 1.99
C GLU A 115 0.66 14.08 2.87
N SER A 116 0.95 12.94 2.26
CA SER A 116 1.36 11.71 2.97
C SER A 116 2.57 11.95 3.88
N ILE A 117 3.64 12.55 3.37
CA ILE A 117 4.83 12.86 4.18
C ILE A 117 4.50 13.81 5.34
N LYS A 118 3.67 14.82 5.12
CA LYS A 118 3.23 15.75 6.19
C LYS A 118 2.43 15.05 7.29
N CYS A 119 1.74 13.96 6.95
CA CYS A 119 1.02 13.12 7.91
C CYS A 119 1.89 12.03 8.56
N GLY A 120 3.18 11.97 8.21
CA GLY A 120 4.13 10.98 8.76
C GLY A 120 4.17 9.65 7.99
N VAL A 121 3.50 9.55 6.86
CA VAL A 121 3.60 8.39 5.95
C VAL A 121 4.89 8.52 5.16
N THR A 122 5.72 7.49 5.20
CA THR A 122 7.03 7.45 4.51
C THR A 122 7.09 6.40 3.42
N THR A 123 6.10 5.52 3.35
CA THR A 123 5.96 4.48 2.34
C THR A 123 4.51 4.39 1.91
N VAL A 124 4.24 4.41 0.62
CA VAL A 124 2.92 4.18 0.03
C VAL A 124 2.93 2.95 -0.86
N ASN A 125 1.83 2.20 -0.89
CA ASN A 125 1.58 1.14 -1.87
C ASN A 125 0.45 1.63 -2.78
N ASP A 126 0.84 2.29 -3.90
CA ASP A 126 -0.04 3.05 -4.78
C ASP A 126 -0.41 2.23 -6.02
N MET A 127 -1.69 1.92 -6.16
CA MET A 127 -2.25 1.32 -7.37
C MET A 127 -2.86 2.41 -8.22
N TYR A 128 -2.28 2.64 -9.40
CA TYR A 128 -2.77 3.69 -10.29
C TYR A 128 -2.25 3.49 -11.72
N ARG A 129 -2.54 4.44 -12.59
CA ARG A 129 -2.06 4.47 -13.97
C ARG A 129 -0.85 5.39 -14.13
N GLN A 130 -0.15 5.30 -15.27
CA GLN A 130 1.03 6.15 -15.56
C GLN A 130 2.17 5.95 -14.54
N LEU A 131 2.52 4.72 -14.19
CA LEU A 131 3.48 4.42 -13.11
C LEU A 131 4.83 5.13 -13.27
N ALA A 132 5.26 5.43 -14.50
CA ALA A 132 6.47 6.20 -14.74
C ALA A 132 6.38 7.61 -14.12
N ALA A 133 5.21 8.25 -14.24
CA ALA A 133 4.97 9.58 -13.66
C ALA A 133 4.91 9.53 -12.13
N LEU A 134 4.27 8.50 -11.57
CA LEU A 134 4.23 8.28 -10.12
C LEU A 134 5.63 8.03 -9.55
N ALA A 135 6.43 7.22 -10.23
CA ALA A 135 7.81 6.92 -9.84
C ALA A 135 8.67 8.20 -9.84
N ASP A 136 8.56 9.03 -10.88
CA ASP A 136 9.30 10.28 -10.97
C ASP A 136 8.89 11.26 -9.86
N ALA A 137 7.60 11.37 -9.54
CA ALA A 137 7.11 12.17 -8.42
C ALA A 137 7.60 11.64 -7.06
N ALA A 138 7.57 10.31 -6.87
CA ALA A 138 8.07 9.69 -5.64
C ALA A 138 9.59 9.87 -5.46
N GLU A 139 10.35 9.78 -6.55
CA GLU A 139 11.79 10.07 -6.54
C GLU A 139 12.08 11.51 -6.15
N GLU A 140 11.38 12.48 -6.76
CA GLU A 140 11.58 13.91 -6.51
C GLU A 140 11.27 14.29 -5.06
N ILE A 141 10.16 13.80 -4.51
CA ILE A 141 9.76 14.14 -3.14
C ILE A 141 10.50 13.32 -2.07
N GLY A 142 11.11 12.19 -2.45
CA GLY A 142 11.91 11.34 -1.57
C GLY A 142 11.13 10.28 -0.79
N ILE A 143 9.86 10.01 -1.12
CA ILE A 143 9.06 8.95 -0.49
C ILE A 143 9.45 7.57 -1.02
N ARG A 144 9.18 6.51 -0.25
CA ARG A 144 9.21 5.14 -0.74
C ARG A 144 7.86 4.80 -1.36
N ALA A 145 7.86 4.17 -2.53
CA ALA A 145 6.64 3.77 -3.21
C ALA A 145 6.75 2.35 -3.77
N ILE A 146 5.74 1.54 -3.45
CA ILE A 146 5.42 0.32 -4.18
C ILE A 146 4.30 0.73 -5.14
N LEU A 147 4.52 0.55 -6.43
CA LEU A 147 3.59 1.01 -7.47
C LEU A 147 3.05 -0.18 -8.25
N SER A 148 1.78 -0.15 -8.60
CA SER A 148 1.14 -1.19 -9.39
C SER A 148 0.09 -0.60 -10.33
N ASN A 149 -0.06 -1.19 -11.53
CA ASN A 149 -1.05 -0.74 -12.52
C ASN A 149 -2.47 -1.22 -12.19
N ASP A 150 -3.47 -0.53 -12.72
CA ASP A 150 -4.87 -0.93 -12.70
C ASP A 150 -5.15 -1.97 -13.81
N VAL A 151 -4.59 -3.18 -13.68
CA VAL A 151 -4.68 -4.21 -14.73
C VAL A 151 -6.05 -4.88 -14.71
N ALA A 152 -6.69 -4.96 -15.90
CA ALA A 152 -7.97 -5.60 -16.11
C ALA A 152 -8.04 -6.28 -17.49
N ASP A 153 -9.09 -7.10 -17.72
CA ASP A 153 -9.39 -7.63 -19.05
C ASP A 153 -9.64 -6.49 -20.07
N ALA A 154 -9.22 -6.68 -21.30
CA ALA A 154 -9.16 -5.64 -22.33
C ALA A 154 -10.46 -4.85 -22.58
N GLN A 155 -11.64 -5.48 -22.34
CA GLN A 155 -12.93 -4.80 -22.51
C GLN A 155 -13.16 -3.65 -21.52
N HIS A 156 -12.40 -3.59 -20.43
CA HIS A 156 -12.53 -2.54 -19.41
C HIS A 156 -11.71 -1.28 -19.73
N ASN A 157 -10.82 -1.33 -20.74
CA ASN A 157 -9.99 -0.21 -21.17
C ASN A 157 -9.19 0.44 -20.02
N LEU A 158 -8.57 -0.42 -19.21
CA LEU A 158 -7.60 -0.10 -18.19
C LEU A 158 -6.20 -0.55 -18.62
N ASP A 159 -5.28 -0.65 -17.68
CA ASP A 159 -3.92 -1.09 -17.99
C ASP A 159 -3.84 -2.61 -18.25
N THR A 160 -2.77 -3.03 -18.90
CA THR A 160 -2.48 -4.41 -19.25
C THR A 160 -1.28 -4.95 -18.46
N LEU A 161 -1.06 -6.26 -18.49
CA LEU A 161 0.15 -6.87 -17.94
C LEU A 161 1.42 -6.40 -18.68
N GLU A 162 1.32 -6.06 -19.96
CA GLU A 162 2.46 -5.49 -20.70
C GLU A 162 2.81 -4.09 -20.21
N ASP A 163 1.80 -3.22 -19.97
CA ASP A 163 2.04 -1.89 -19.35
C ASP A 163 2.74 -2.04 -17.99
N ASN A 164 2.33 -3.01 -17.18
CA ASN A 164 2.95 -3.28 -15.87
C ASN A 164 4.40 -3.78 -16.03
N LYS A 165 4.66 -4.66 -17.01
CA LYS A 165 5.99 -5.16 -17.34
C LYS A 165 6.92 -4.05 -17.82
N GLU A 166 6.44 -3.17 -18.70
CA GLU A 166 7.18 -1.98 -19.15
C GLU A 166 7.52 -1.06 -17.98
N ALA A 167 6.57 -0.79 -17.08
CA ALA A 167 6.80 0.01 -15.88
C ALA A 167 7.84 -0.64 -14.97
N PHE A 168 7.78 -1.97 -14.78
CA PHE A 168 8.77 -2.72 -14.02
C PHE A 168 10.18 -2.55 -14.60
N GLN A 169 10.33 -2.76 -15.90
CA GLN A 169 11.61 -2.63 -16.59
C GLN A 169 12.20 -1.22 -16.50
N ALA A 170 11.33 -0.21 -16.50
CA ALA A 170 11.74 1.19 -16.49
C ALA A 170 12.05 1.74 -15.09
N LYS A 171 11.33 1.29 -14.05
CA LYS A 171 11.31 1.97 -12.75
C LYS A 171 11.55 1.09 -11.53
N HIS A 172 11.51 -0.24 -11.63
CA HIS A 172 11.78 -1.10 -10.48
C HIS A 172 13.23 -0.92 -10.00
N GLY A 173 13.41 -0.68 -8.70
CA GLY A 173 14.71 -0.41 -8.10
C GLY A 173 15.22 1.03 -8.29
N ALA A 174 14.47 1.91 -8.93
CA ALA A 174 14.84 3.32 -9.09
C ALA A 174 14.94 4.06 -7.74
N ALA A 175 15.51 5.26 -7.77
CA ALA A 175 15.67 6.12 -6.59
C ALA A 175 16.41 5.40 -5.43
N ASP A 176 17.51 4.73 -5.74
CA ASP A 176 18.31 3.96 -4.78
C ASP A 176 17.51 2.85 -4.06
N GLY A 177 16.59 2.18 -4.81
CA GLY A 177 15.76 1.09 -4.30
C GLY A 177 14.53 1.55 -3.52
N ARG A 178 14.17 2.84 -3.58
CA ARG A 178 12.93 3.34 -2.94
C ARG A 178 11.68 3.08 -3.76
N ILE A 179 11.80 2.81 -5.06
CA ILE A 179 10.69 2.53 -5.95
C ILE A 179 10.67 1.03 -6.26
N GLU A 180 9.57 0.39 -5.95
CA GLU A 180 9.30 -1.00 -6.33
C GLU A 180 8.05 -1.05 -7.21
N ILE A 181 8.03 -1.97 -8.17
CA ILE A 181 6.87 -2.19 -9.03
C ILE A 181 6.33 -3.59 -8.74
N TYR A 182 5.05 -3.65 -8.35
CA TYR A 182 4.28 -4.88 -8.17
C TYR A 182 3.36 -5.09 -9.38
N ILE A 183 2.91 -6.33 -9.59
CA ILE A 183 1.84 -6.60 -10.55
C ILE A 183 0.52 -6.19 -9.93
N GLY A 184 -0.18 -5.26 -10.57
CA GLY A 184 -1.48 -4.82 -10.12
C GLY A 184 -2.60 -5.64 -10.76
N ILE A 185 -3.65 -5.89 -10.00
CA ILE A 185 -4.93 -6.40 -10.50
C ILE A 185 -5.99 -5.47 -9.95
N GLU A 186 -6.61 -4.69 -10.83
CA GLU A 186 -7.51 -3.64 -10.41
C GLU A 186 -8.63 -4.20 -9.52
N TRP A 187 -9.34 -5.21 -9.98
CA TRP A 187 -10.39 -5.85 -9.17
C TRP A 187 -10.83 -7.18 -9.76
N LEU A 188 -11.18 -8.15 -8.91
CA LEU A 188 -11.59 -9.48 -9.38
C LEU A 188 -12.77 -9.47 -10.37
N PRO A 189 -13.82 -8.66 -10.22
CA PRO A 189 -14.89 -8.56 -11.22
C PRO A 189 -14.44 -8.17 -12.62
N LEU A 190 -13.30 -7.50 -12.76
CA LEU A 190 -12.73 -7.03 -14.03
C LEU A 190 -11.68 -7.99 -14.61
N ALA A 191 -11.38 -9.07 -13.90
CA ALA A 191 -10.33 -10.03 -14.28
C ALA A 191 -10.92 -11.41 -14.64
N SER A 192 -10.44 -12.00 -15.71
CA SER A 192 -10.66 -13.42 -16.03
C SER A 192 -9.69 -14.31 -15.21
N GLU A 193 -10.03 -15.59 -15.09
CA GLU A 193 -9.09 -16.57 -14.49
C GLU A 193 -7.78 -16.68 -15.31
N GLU A 194 -7.83 -16.43 -16.61
CA GLU A 194 -6.65 -16.39 -17.49
C GLU A 194 -5.76 -15.21 -17.11
N LEU A 195 -6.31 -14.00 -17.00
CA LEU A 195 -5.57 -12.81 -16.58
C LEU A 195 -4.93 -13.00 -15.19
N LEU A 196 -5.65 -13.61 -14.24
CA LEU A 196 -5.11 -13.88 -12.91
C LEU A 196 -3.90 -14.82 -12.97
N ARG A 197 -3.98 -15.92 -13.75
CA ARG A 197 -2.85 -16.84 -13.91
C ARG A 197 -1.66 -16.19 -14.59
N ASP A 198 -1.92 -15.39 -15.63
CA ASP A 198 -0.86 -14.67 -16.35
C ASP A 198 -0.19 -13.61 -15.46
N ALA A 199 -0.97 -12.92 -14.61
CA ALA A 199 -0.44 -11.99 -13.61
C ALA A 199 0.49 -12.72 -12.60
N ARG A 200 0.11 -13.91 -12.15
CA ARG A 200 0.97 -14.71 -11.27
C ARG A 200 2.26 -15.13 -11.98
N LEU A 201 2.15 -15.62 -13.21
CA LEU A 201 3.33 -16.03 -13.99
C LEU A 201 4.28 -14.84 -14.23
N LEU A 202 3.74 -13.67 -14.54
CA LEU A 202 4.55 -12.47 -14.72
C LEU A 202 5.22 -12.03 -13.41
N ALA A 203 4.50 -12.07 -12.29
CA ALA A 203 5.09 -11.75 -10.98
C ALA A 203 6.24 -12.71 -10.62
N ASP A 204 6.09 -14.02 -10.94
CA ASP A 204 7.14 -15.02 -10.74
C ASP A 204 8.34 -14.78 -11.68
N GLU A 205 8.09 -14.46 -12.98
CA GLU A 205 9.13 -14.12 -13.96
C GLU A 205 9.98 -12.93 -13.50
N LEU A 206 9.32 -11.89 -12.99
CA LEU A 206 9.96 -10.65 -12.56
C LEU A 206 10.49 -10.70 -11.12
N GLY A 207 10.12 -11.71 -10.34
CA GLY A 207 10.50 -11.82 -8.94
C GLY A 207 9.89 -10.75 -8.04
N THR A 208 8.67 -10.29 -8.34
CA THR A 208 7.99 -9.22 -7.63
C THR A 208 6.70 -9.67 -6.94
N GLY A 209 6.01 -8.75 -6.27
CA GLY A 209 4.75 -9.00 -5.58
C GLY A 209 3.52 -8.72 -6.45
N ILE A 210 2.35 -8.98 -5.86
CA ILE A 210 1.03 -8.71 -6.44
C ILE A 210 0.25 -7.79 -5.50
N HIS A 211 -0.48 -6.83 -6.06
CA HIS A 211 -1.44 -5.98 -5.37
C HIS A 211 -2.82 -6.11 -6.02
N ILE A 212 -3.87 -6.38 -5.23
CA ILE A 212 -5.21 -6.67 -5.72
C ILE A 212 -6.29 -6.15 -4.78
N HIS A 213 -7.39 -5.59 -5.31
CA HIS A 213 -8.64 -5.40 -4.55
C HIS A 213 -9.37 -6.73 -4.44
N LEU A 214 -9.75 -7.13 -3.22
CA LEU A 214 -10.31 -8.46 -2.97
C LEU A 214 -11.35 -8.46 -1.84
N ASN A 215 -12.49 -9.10 -2.08
CA ASN A 215 -13.60 -9.21 -1.11
C ASN A 215 -14.05 -7.86 -0.55
N GLU A 216 -14.02 -6.81 -1.34
CA GLU A 216 -14.30 -5.46 -0.91
C GLU A 216 -15.79 -5.26 -0.61
N SER A 217 -16.67 -5.73 -1.50
CA SER A 217 -18.11 -5.56 -1.38
C SER A 217 -18.88 -6.88 -1.44
N LEU A 218 -20.09 -6.89 -0.87
CA LEU A 218 -21.00 -8.04 -1.00
C LEU A 218 -21.36 -8.32 -2.46
N THR A 219 -21.50 -7.27 -3.26
CA THR A 219 -21.79 -7.38 -4.70
C THR A 219 -20.67 -8.09 -5.45
N GLU A 220 -19.40 -7.84 -5.10
CA GLU A 220 -18.26 -8.60 -5.64
C GLU A 220 -18.37 -10.09 -5.31
N VAL A 221 -18.69 -10.43 -4.06
CA VAL A 221 -18.86 -11.82 -3.63
C VAL A 221 -19.96 -12.53 -4.42
N GLU A 222 -21.10 -11.85 -4.61
CA GLU A 222 -22.22 -12.41 -5.38
C GLU A 222 -21.86 -12.57 -6.86
N ASN A 223 -21.19 -11.57 -7.45
CA ASN A 223 -20.72 -11.60 -8.83
C ASN A 223 -19.73 -12.77 -9.05
N SER A 224 -18.77 -12.92 -8.16
CA SER A 224 -17.79 -14.01 -8.22
C SER A 224 -18.47 -15.39 -8.16
N LYS A 225 -19.46 -15.57 -7.27
CA LYS A 225 -20.24 -16.80 -7.19
C LYS A 225 -21.02 -17.07 -8.47
N GLN A 226 -21.61 -16.04 -9.08
CA GLN A 226 -22.36 -16.20 -10.33
C GLN A 226 -21.43 -16.52 -11.51
N ARG A 227 -20.28 -15.87 -11.60
CA ARG A 227 -19.35 -15.98 -12.72
C ARG A 227 -18.47 -17.22 -12.63
N PHE A 228 -17.94 -17.53 -11.44
CA PHE A 228 -16.94 -18.57 -11.24
C PHE A 228 -17.43 -19.75 -10.38
N GLY A 229 -18.64 -19.65 -9.79
CA GLY A 229 -19.15 -20.68 -8.86
C GLY A 229 -18.42 -20.70 -7.51
N ARG A 230 -17.56 -19.74 -7.22
CA ARG A 230 -16.66 -19.66 -6.06
C ARG A 230 -16.61 -18.23 -5.52
N ARG A 231 -16.17 -18.08 -4.28
CA ARG A 231 -15.97 -16.77 -3.65
C ARG A 231 -14.66 -16.12 -4.15
N PRO A 232 -14.50 -14.78 -4.02
CA PRO A 232 -13.36 -14.07 -4.62
C PRO A 232 -12.00 -14.61 -4.18
N THR A 233 -11.76 -14.78 -2.89
CA THR A 233 -10.49 -15.32 -2.36
C THR A 233 -10.23 -16.74 -2.84
N GLU A 234 -11.26 -17.57 -3.00
CA GLU A 234 -11.11 -18.95 -3.52
C GLU A 234 -10.65 -18.93 -4.99
N VAL A 235 -11.19 -18.00 -5.80
CA VAL A 235 -10.74 -17.81 -7.20
C VAL A 235 -9.28 -17.33 -7.24
N ALA A 236 -8.93 -16.37 -6.42
CA ALA A 236 -7.56 -15.85 -6.32
C ALA A 236 -6.58 -16.94 -5.85
N TYR A 237 -6.99 -17.79 -4.91
CA TYR A 237 -6.20 -18.93 -4.43
C TYR A 237 -5.92 -19.93 -5.55
N ASP A 238 -6.96 -20.35 -6.27
CA ASP A 238 -6.84 -21.33 -7.37
C ASP A 238 -6.01 -20.80 -8.55
N ALA A 239 -6.00 -19.47 -8.75
CA ALA A 239 -5.13 -18.84 -9.74
C ALA A 239 -3.68 -18.63 -9.25
N GLY A 240 -3.38 -18.93 -7.97
CA GLY A 240 -2.06 -18.78 -7.37
C GLY A 240 -1.70 -17.33 -6.99
N ILE A 241 -2.67 -16.42 -6.96
CA ILE A 241 -2.45 -14.99 -6.64
C ILE A 241 -2.01 -14.81 -5.19
N LEU A 242 -2.60 -15.59 -4.27
CA LEU A 242 -2.34 -15.46 -2.85
C LEU A 242 -0.93 -15.92 -2.48
N GLY A 243 -0.29 -15.23 -1.55
CA GLY A 243 1.06 -15.56 -1.10
C GLY A 243 1.66 -14.46 -0.21
N ARG A 244 2.85 -14.72 0.34
CA ARG A 244 3.55 -13.77 1.21
C ARG A 244 3.88 -12.44 0.53
N ASN A 245 4.01 -12.44 -0.78
CA ASN A 245 4.26 -11.28 -1.63
C ASN A 245 2.99 -10.74 -2.29
N CYS A 246 1.81 -11.11 -1.79
CA CYS A 246 0.53 -10.55 -2.22
C CYS A 246 -0.03 -9.62 -1.15
N ILE A 247 -0.44 -8.42 -1.54
CA ILE A 247 -1.20 -7.47 -0.72
C ILE A 247 -2.62 -7.43 -1.26
N ALA A 248 -3.58 -7.89 -0.45
CA ALA A 248 -4.99 -7.88 -0.75
C ALA A 248 -5.66 -6.69 -0.03
N ALA A 249 -6.19 -5.74 -0.79
CA ALA A 249 -6.87 -4.57 -0.27
C ALA A 249 -8.31 -4.90 0.13
N HIS A 250 -8.81 -4.21 1.15
CA HIS A 250 -10.14 -4.26 1.76
C HIS A 250 -10.46 -5.51 2.57
N CYS A 251 -10.60 -6.67 1.95
CA CYS A 251 -10.91 -7.94 2.59
C CYS A 251 -12.10 -7.87 3.57
N VAL A 252 -13.14 -7.09 3.24
CA VAL A 252 -14.30 -6.82 4.12
C VAL A 252 -15.16 -8.07 4.30
N TRP A 253 -15.44 -8.79 3.20
CA TRP A 253 -16.42 -9.89 3.15
C TRP A 253 -15.78 -11.29 3.15
N LEU A 254 -14.67 -11.45 3.88
CA LEU A 254 -14.04 -12.79 4.03
C LEU A 254 -14.93 -13.73 4.83
N SER A 255 -15.12 -14.94 4.34
CA SER A 255 -15.68 -16.08 5.09
C SER A 255 -14.59 -16.75 5.96
N ASP A 256 -15.01 -17.67 6.86
CA ASP A 256 -14.05 -18.43 7.67
C ASP A 256 -13.07 -19.26 6.81
N THR A 257 -13.57 -19.83 5.70
CA THR A 257 -12.73 -20.55 4.74
C THR A 257 -11.70 -19.61 4.10
N GLU A 258 -12.13 -18.44 3.67
CA GLU A 258 -11.23 -17.46 3.03
C GLU A 258 -10.19 -16.90 4.01
N ILE A 259 -10.55 -16.65 5.28
CA ILE A 259 -9.60 -16.32 6.36
C ILE A 259 -8.55 -17.43 6.52
N ALA A 260 -8.98 -18.71 6.45
CA ALA A 260 -8.06 -19.85 6.53
C ALA A 260 -7.10 -19.91 5.34
N LEU A 261 -7.58 -19.65 4.10
CA LEU A 261 -6.75 -19.58 2.89
C LEU A 261 -5.72 -18.44 2.96
N MET A 262 -6.15 -17.26 3.41
CA MET A 262 -5.25 -16.10 3.60
C MET A 262 -4.13 -16.45 4.61
N ARG A 263 -4.48 -17.13 5.71
CA ARG A 263 -3.50 -17.58 6.70
C ARG A 263 -2.54 -18.61 6.13
N GLU A 264 -3.05 -19.61 5.42
CA GLU A 264 -2.26 -20.70 4.83
C GLU A 264 -1.21 -20.15 3.85
N THR A 265 -1.62 -19.22 3.02
CA THR A 265 -0.75 -18.58 2.00
C THR A 265 0.17 -17.51 2.56
N GLY A 266 -0.16 -16.96 3.74
CA GLY A 266 0.56 -15.83 4.34
C GLY A 266 0.32 -14.51 3.61
N THR A 267 -0.83 -14.37 2.95
CA THR A 267 -1.21 -13.14 2.22
C THR A 267 -1.36 -11.97 3.18
N GLN A 268 -0.85 -10.80 2.77
CA GLN A 268 -0.92 -9.56 3.52
C GLN A 268 -2.25 -8.86 3.26
N ILE A 269 -2.83 -8.23 4.27
CA ILE A 269 -4.12 -7.54 4.16
C ILE A 269 -3.94 -6.05 4.41
N SER A 270 -4.42 -5.22 3.50
CA SER A 270 -4.66 -3.81 3.74
C SER A 270 -6.10 -3.57 4.18
N HIS A 271 -6.30 -3.18 5.42
CA HIS A 271 -7.59 -2.78 5.95
C HIS A 271 -7.81 -1.29 5.71
N ASN A 272 -8.86 -0.94 4.96
CA ASN A 272 -9.17 0.42 4.51
C ASN A 272 -10.48 0.92 5.16
N PRO A 273 -10.51 1.17 6.49
CA PRO A 273 -11.77 1.36 7.22
C PRO A 273 -12.54 2.59 6.82
N SER A 274 -11.88 3.69 6.48
CA SER A 274 -12.53 4.94 6.07
C SER A 274 -13.25 4.77 4.74
N SER A 275 -12.56 4.18 3.76
CA SER A 275 -13.12 3.88 2.45
C SER A 275 -14.29 2.89 2.55
N ASN A 276 -14.10 1.78 3.25
CA ASN A 276 -15.14 0.77 3.43
C ASN A 276 -16.42 1.36 4.05
N ALA A 277 -16.28 2.27 5.01
CA ALA A 277 -17.42 2.94 5.65
C ALA A 277 -18.08 3.96 4.70
N LYS A 278 -17.29 4.77 3.99
CA LYS A 278 -17.79 5.82 3.09
C LYS A 278 -18.52 5.23 1.88
N LEU A 279 -17.96 4.22 1.25
CA LEU A 279 -18.54 3.57 0.07
C LEU A 279 -19.64 2.54 0.40
N GLY A 280 -19.93 2.34 1.70
CA GLY A 280 -20.96 1.42 2.14
C GLY A 280 -20.60 -0.05 1.94
N ASN A 281 -19.31 -0.37 1.84
CA ASN A 281 -18.82 -1.72 1.57
C ASN A 281 -19.01 -2.68 2.75
N GLY A 282 -19.09 -2.15 3.97
CA GLY A 282 -19.30 -2.93 5.19
C GLY A 282 -18.16 -2.78 6.20
N ILE A 283 -18.18 -3.65 7.22
CA ILE A 283 -17.19 -3.67 8.30
C ILE A 283 -16.42 -4.99 8.22
N ALA A 284 -15.10 -4.90 8.05
CA ALA A 284 -14.23 -6.06 7.99
C ALA A 284 -14.20 -6.82 9.32
N ARG A 285 -14.04 -8.13 9.26
CA ARG A 285 -13.97 -9.04 10.40
C ARG A 285 -12.58 -9.01 11.05
N LEU A 286 -12.13 -7.80 11.40
CA LEU A 286 -10.77 -7.56 11.90
C LEU A 286 -10.40 -8.40 13.14
N PRO A 287 -11.27 -8.56 14.17
CA PRO A 287 -10.95 -9.39 15.32
C PRO A 287 -10.67 -10.85 14.95
N GLU A 288 -11.45 -11.40 14.03
CA GLU A 288 -11.28 -12.79 13.56
C GLU A 288 -10.02 -12.95 12.72
N MET A 289 -9.70 -11.97 11.85
CA MET A 289 -8.46 -11.96 11.07
C MET A 289 -7.23 -11.93 11.96
N LEU A 290 -7.19 -11.02 12.94
CA LEU A 290 -6.09 -10.91 13.91
C LEU A 290 -6.03 -12.16 14.79
N GLY A 291 -7.18 -12.69 15.25
CA GLY A 291 -7.25 -13.93 16.03
C GLY A 291 -6.77 -15.17 15.26
N ALA A 292 -6.90 -15.15 13.94
CA ALA A 292 -6.34 -16.18 13.06
C ALA A 292 -4.84 -16.01 12.77
N GLY A 293 -4.23 -14.91 13.22
CA GLY A 293 -2.81 -14.60 13.01
C GLY A 293 -2.50 -14.06 11.62
N LEU A 294 -3.47 -13.43 10.95
CA LEU A 294 -3.23 -12.72 9.70
C LEU A 294 -2.42 -11.45 9.94
N ASN A 295 -1.53 -11.12 9.01
CA ASN A 295 -0.86 -9.83 9.00
C ASN A 295 -1.77 -8.79 8.35
N VAL A 296 -2.26 -7.85 9.17
CA VAL A 296 -3.19 -6.80 8.76
C VAL A 296 -2.59 -5.45 9.09
N GLY A 297 -2.43 -4.61 8.08
CA GLY A 297 -2.04 -3.21 8.25
C GLY A 297 -3.13 -2.28 7.72
N LEU A 298 -2.88 -0.98 7.76
CA LEU A 298 -3.82 0.06 7.36
C LEU A 298 -3.49 0.62 5.98
N GLY A 299 -4.52 0.89 5.20
CA GLY A 299 -4.49 1.70 4.01
C GLY A 299 -5.59 2.76 4.08
N HIS A 300 -5.39 3.89 3.43
CA HIS A 300 -6.43 4.93 3.42
C HIS A 300 -7.23 4.96 2.12
N ASP A 301 -6.73 4.29 1.06
CA ASP A 301 -7.39 4.22 -0.25
C ASP A 301 -7.31 5.55 -1.03
N ALA A 302 -8.32 5.88 -1.81
CA ALA A 302 -8.31 7.09 -2.62
C ALA A 302 -8.65 8.36 -1.79
N ALA A 303 -8.23 9.51 -2.28
CA ALA A 303 -8.51 10.81 -1.64
C ALA A 303 -9.99 11.13 -1.53
N GLU A 304 -10.82 10.54 -2.37
CA GLU A 304 -12.27 10.62 -2.32
C GLU A 304 -12.83 9.94 -1.08
N CYS A 305 -12.07 9.02 -0.51
CA CYS A 305 -12.44 8.21 0.66
C CYS A 305 -11.96 8.80 1.99
N ASN A 306 -11.31 9.97 1.96
CA ASN A 306 -10.71 10.57 3.14
C ASN A 306 -11.31 11.94 3.49
#